data_3ddd56a6b007774ada201d3c12304901
#
_entry.id   3ddd56a6b007774ada201d3c12304901
#
_cell.length_a   1.000
_cell.length_b   1.000
_cell.length_c   1.000
_cell.angle_alpha   90.00
_cell.angle_beta   90.00
_cell.angle_gamma   90.00
#
_symmetry.space_group_name_H-M   'P 1'
#
loop_
_entity.id
_entity.type
_entity.pdbx_description
1 polymer ?
#
loop_
_entity_poly.entity_id
_entity_poly.type
_entity_poly.pdbx_seq_one_letter_code
_entity_poly.pdbx_strand_id
1 'polypeptide(L)'
;MKQYLVIGLGRFGTSVAKTLYEAEKNVLAIDVDEDNVQDKIDRNIIKNAIIGDPSDEKVLKDIGAENFDVAFICIADIEASVMIALNLKELGIKTIIAKAINKKHGKILIKVGATEIVYPEEHMGKRIAELIIDTDIKEHLKFSDDFVLVEVKAP
;
A
#
# COMPACT_ATOMS: atom_id res chain seq x y z
N MET A 1 10.01 -8.65 16.17
CA MET A 1 8.84 -8.68 15.27
C MET A 1 8.80 -7.44 14.40
N LYS A 2 8.57 -7.62 13.10
CA LYS A 2 8.55 -6.49 12.19
C LYS A 2 7.36 -5.58 12.42
N GLN A 3 7.57 -4.29 12.25
CA GLN A 3 6.53 -3.28 12.34
C GLN A 3 6.32 -2.62 10.98
N TYR A 4 5.07 -2.48 10.61
CA TYR A 4 4.66 -2.00 9.30
C TYR A 4 3.91 -0.67 9.43
N LEU A 5 4.27 0.28 8.58
CA LEU A 5 3.61 1.59 8.53
C LEU A 5 2.91 1.70 7.18
N VAL A 6 1.60 1.97 7.19
CA VAL A 6 0.83 2.16 5.96
C VAL A 6 0.40 3.62 5.89
N ILE A 7 0.85 4.30 4.86
CA ILE A 7 0.60 5.72 4.66
C ILE A 7 -0.43 5.90 3.55
N GLY A 8 -1.62 6.34 3.93
CA GLY A 8 -2.75 6.49 3.04
C GLY A 8 -3.71 5.32 3.11
N LEU A 9 -4.98 5.61 3.41
CA LEU A 9 -6.04 4.62 3.54
C LEU A 9 -7.08 4.74 2.42
N GLY A 10 -6.60 4.93 1.20
CA GLY A 10 -7.43 4.76 0.02
C GLY A 10 -7.67 3.28 -0.24
N ARG A 11 -8.10 2.93 -1.43
CA ARG A 11 -8.40 1.52 -1.75
C ARG A 11 -7.19 0.62 -1.61
N PHE A 12 -6.07 1.03 -2.16
CA PHE A 12 -4.85 0.22 -2.11
C PHE A 12 -4.30 0.14 -0.68
N GLY A 13 -4.15 1.28 -0.01
CA GLY A 13 -3.63 1.32 1.35
C GLY A 13 -4.50 0.55 2.34
N THR A 14 -5.81 0.67 2.21
CA THR A 14 -6.75 -0.09 3.04
C THR A 14 -6.57 -1.59 2.84
N SER A 15 -6.40 -2.03 1.60
CA SER A 15 -6.18 -3.44 1.30
C SER A 15 -4.87 -3.95 1.93
N VAL A 16 -3.81 -3.17 1.83
CA VAL A 16 -2.52 -3.51 2.44
C VAL A 16 -2.65 -3.60 3.96
N ALA A 17 -3.22 -2.57 4.58
CA ALA A 17 -3.36 -2.52 6.04
C ALA A 17 -4.26 -3.64 6.56
N LYS A 18 -5.37 -3.87 5.90
CA LYS A 18 -6.31 -4.94 6.28
C LYS A 18 -5.64 -6.30 6.23
N THR A 19 -4.91 -6.58 5.16
CA THR A 19 -4.23 -7.86 4.99
C THR A 19 -3.19 -8.08 6.08
N LEU A 20 -2.42 -7.05 6.40
CA LEU A 20 -1.42 -7.13 7.48
C LEU A 20 -2.09 -7.34 8.84
N TYR A 21 -3.18 -6.63 9.09
CA TYR A 21 -3.92 -6.74 10.34
C TYR A 21 -4.52 -8.15 10.50
N GLU A 22 -5.13 -8.67 9.46
CA GLU A 22 -5.72 -10.02 9.49
C GLU A 22 -4.66 -11.11 9.65
N ALA A 23 -3.45 -10.84 9.19
CA ALA A 23 -2.32 -11.76 9.38
C ALA A 23 -1.64 -11.59 10.74
N GLU A 24 -2.25 -10.81 11.63
CA GLU A 24 -1.77 -10.56 12.99
C GLU A 24 -0.40 -9.88 13.04
N LYS A 25 -0.12 -9.03 12.04
CA LYS A 25 1.11 -8.25 12.03
C LYS A 25 0.93 -6.94 12.77
N ASN A 26 2.05 -6.37 13.23
CA ASN A 26 2.05 -5.04 13.86
C ASN A 26 1.96 -3.99 12.75
N VAL A 27 0.81 -3.38 12.59
CA VAL A 27 0.59 -2.38 11.57
C VAL A 27 -0.02 -1.12 12.15
N LEU A 28 0.52 0.01 11.74
CA LEU A 28 -0.03 1.34 12.03
C LEU A 28 -0.33 2.01 10.70
N ALA A 29 -1.52 2.58 10.57
CA ALA A 29 -1.88 3.34 9.39
C ALA A 29 -2.01 4.82 9.75
N ILE A 30 -1.78 5.69 8.75
CA ILE A 30 -1.95 7.12 8.90
C ILE A 30 -2.63 7.68 7.66
N ASP A 31 -3.61 8.57 7.88
CA ASP A 31 -4.30 9.27 6.80
C ASP A 31 -4.72 10.65 7.31
N VAL A 32 -4.83 11.62 6.39
CA VAL A 32 -5.25 12.98 6.75
C VAL A 32 -6.75 13.06 7.00
N ASP A 33 -7.53 12.16 6.41
CA ASP A 33 -8.99 12.18 6.44
C ASP A 33 -9.50 11.49 7.70
N GLU A 34 -10.00 12.31 8.64
CA GLU A 34 -10.51 11.83 9.91
C GLU A 34 -11.68 10.83 9.72
N ASP A 35 -12.60 11.14 8.82
CA ASP A 35 -13.76 10.28 8.59
C ASP A 35 -13.33 8.93 8.04
N ASN A 36 -12.34 8.92 7.15
CA ASN A 36 -11.83 7.69 6.57
C ASN A 36 -11.13 6.83 7.62
N VAL A 37 -10.33 7.44 8.47
CA VAL A 37 -9.65 6.72 9.57
C VAL A 37 -10.69 6.12 10.51
N GLN A 38 -11.67 6.92 10.92
CA GLN A 38 -12.71 6.46 11.85
C GLN A 38 -13.53 5.33 11.26
N ASP A 39 -13.87 5.42 9.98
CA ASP A 39 -14.60 4.36 9.28
C ASP A 39 -13.85 3.03 9.34
N LYS A 40 -12.55 3.06 9.07
CA LYS A 40 -11.75 1.82 9.07
C LYS A 40 -11.64 1.19 10.46
N ILE A 41 -11.55 2.03 11.48
CA ILE A 41 -11.51 1.54 12.87
C ILE A 41 -12.87 0.98 13.28
N ASP A 42 -13.95 1.71 13.00
CA ASP A 42 -15.31 1.29 13.37
C ASP A 42 -15.72 -0.01 12.71
N ARG A 43 -15.29 -0.22 11.47
CA ARG A 43 -15.58 -1.44 10.73
C ARG A 43 -14.59 -2.58 11.03
N ASN A 44 -13.70 -2.36 11.98
CA ASN A 44 -12.68 -3.33 12.39
C ASN A 44 -11.82 -3.82 11.23
N ILE A 45 -11.55 -2.93 10.27
CA ILE A 45 -10.65 -3.23 9.14
C ILE A 45 -9.21 -3.16 9.62
N ILE A 46 -8.91 -2.19 10.47
CA ILE A 46 -7.63 -2.08 11.17
C ILE A 46 -7.89 -1.65 12.60
N LYS A 47 -6.90 -1.88 13.46
CA LYS A 47 -7.00 -1.52 14.87
C LYS A 47 -6.28 -0.21 15.16
N ASN A 48 -5.09 -0.04 14.64
CA ASN A 48 -4.23 1.10 14.93
C ASN A 48 -4.13 2.01 13.73
N ALA A 49 -4.76 3.17 13.82
CA ALA A 49 -4.70 4.19 12.79
C ALA A 49 -4.73 5.55 13.43
N ILE A 50 -4.03 6.49 12.82
CA ILE A 50 -3.97 7.85 13.32
C ILE A 50 -4.29 8.85 12.20
N ILE A 51 -4.73 10.03 12.62
CA ILE A 51 -5.06 11.12 11.73
C ILE A 51 -3.87 12.07 11.72
N GLY A 52 -3.37 12.40 10.55
CA GLY A 52 -2.25 13.32 10.43
C GLY A 52 -1.79 13.45 9.00
N ASP A 53 -1.00 14.48 8.73
CA ASP A 53 -0.42 14.73 7.41
C ASP A 53 0.94 14.02 7.34
N PRO A 54 1.06 12.92 6.60
CA PRO A 54 2.32 12.17 6.53
C PRO A 54 3.41 12.87 5.73
N SER A 55 3.09 13.94 5.01
CA SER A 55 4.11 14.74 4.31
C SER A 55 4.83 15.70 5.26
N ASP A 56 4.30 15.90 6.45
CA ASP A 56 4.95 16.71 7.49
C ASP A 56 5.94 15.83 8.25
N GLU A 57 7.22 16.14 8.11
CA GLU A 57 8.29 15.39 8.77
C GLU A 57 8.09 15.28 10.27
N LYS A 58 7.58 16.34 10.90
CA LYS A 58 7.33 16.33 12.33
C LYS A 58 6.31 15.26 12.73
N VAL A 59 5.25 15.11 11.94
CA VAL A 59 4.24 14.09 12.17
C VAL A 59 4.86 12.70 12.11
N LEU A 60 5.71 12.44 11.12
CA LEU A 60 6.40 11.15 11.03
C LEU A 60 7.32 10.89 12.20
N LYS A 61 8.00 11.92 12.69
CA LYS A 61 8.83 11.79 13.89
C LYS A 61 7.99 11.51 15.13
N ASP A 62 6.87 12.21 15.27
CA ASP A 62 5.99 12.07 16.42
C ASP A 62 5.40 10.66 16.55
N ILE A 63 5.15 9.98 15.43
CA ILE A 63 4.67 8.62 15.46
C ILE A 63 5.77 7.57 15.57
N GLY A 64 7.02 8.01 15.62
CA GLY A 64 8.15 7.09 15.72
C GLY A 64 8.40 6.31 14.43
N ALA A 65 8.25 6.97 13.28
CA ALA A 65 8.39 6.29 11.99
C ALA A 65 9.74 5.58 11.84
N GLU A 66 10.79 6.11 12.46
CA GLU A 66 12.12 5.50 12.41
C GLU A 66 12.19 4.11 13.02
N ASN A 67 11.20 3.75 13.81
CA ASN A 67 11.14 2.43 14.46
C ASN A 67 10.43 1.36 13.61
N PHE A 68 9.92 1.74 12.45
CA PHE A 68 9.23 0.81 11.57
C PHE A 68 10.20 0.16 10.60
N ASP A 69 9.96 -1.12 10.32
CA ASP A 69 10.82 -1.89 9.41
C ASP A 69 10.45 -1.70 7.96
N VAL A 70 9.16 -1.57 7.69
CA VAL A 70 8.62 -1.43 6.33
C VAL A 70 7.59 -0.31 6.32
N ALA A 71 7.68 0.57 5.35
CA ALA A 71 6.68 1.60 5.12
C ALA A 71 6.09 1.45 3.72
N PHE A 72 4.76 1.54 3.64
CA PHE A 72 4.04 1.52 2.38
C PHE A 72 3.48 2.92 2.12
N ILE A 73 3.89 3.52 1.01
CA ILE A 73 3.35 4.82 0.60
C ILE A 73 2.24 4.56 -0.41
N CYS A 74 1.00 4.71 0.04
CA CYS A 74 -0.19 4.34 -0.72
C CYS A 74 -1.00 5.58 -1.11
N ILE A 75 -0.31 6.62 -1.57
CA ILE A 75 -0.89 7.91 -1.91
C ILE A 75 -0.68 8.16 -3.39
N ALA A 76 -1.71 8.66 -4.09
CA ALA A 76 -1.62 8.93 -5.52
C ALA A 76 -0.96 10.29 -5.83
N ASP A 77 -1.06 11.25 -4.92
CA ASP A 77 -0.47 12.57 -5.15
C ASP A 77 1.04 12.50 -5.29
N ILE A 78 1.55 12.97 -6.42
CA ILE A 78 2.99 12.86 -6.74
C ILE A 78 3.83 13.62 -5.73
N GLU A 79 3.52 14.89 -5.51
CA GLU A 79 4.32 15.73 -4.62
C GLU A 79 4.33 15.18 -3.20
N ALA A 80 3.17 14.84 -2.66
CA ALA A 80 3.08 14.30 -1.31
C ALA A 80 3.85 13.00 -1.17
N SER A 81 3.69 12.06 -2.12
CA SER A 81 4.37 10.77 -2.04
C SER A 81 5.89 10.91 -2.13
N VAL A 82 6.38 11.83 -2.94
CA VAL A 82 7.82 12.08 -3.07
C VAL A 82 8.38 12.67 -1.77
N MET A 83 7.68 13.64 -1.19
CA MET A 83 8.10 14.23 0.09
C MET A 83 8.10 13.20 1.21
N ILE A 84 7.10 12.35 1.24
CA ILE A 84 7.02 11.29 2.24
C ILE A 84 8.18 10.31 2.07
N ALA A 85 8.46 9.88 0.83
CA ALA A 85 9.56 8.97 0.56
C ALA A 85 10.90 9.54 1.04
N LEU A 86 11.13 10.81 0.73
CA LEU A 86 12.36 11.50 1.16
C LEU A 86 12.46 11.54 2.69
N ASN A 87 11.38 11.90 3.35
CA ASN A 87 11.37 12.00 4.81
C ASN A 87 11.60 10.63 5.47
N LEU A 88 10.97 9.59 4.95
CA LEU A 88 11.16 8.24 5.47
C LEU A 88 12.60 7.77 5.28
N LYS A 89 13.17 8.07 4.12
CA LYS A 89 14.57 7.74 3.84
C LYS A 89 15.50 8.43 4.84
N GLU A 90 15.27 9.71 5.09
CA GLU A 90 16.10 10.47 6.04
C GLU A 90 15.94 9.96 7.47
N LEU A 91 14.78 9.41 7.82
CA LEU A 91 14.55 8.80 9.12
C LEU A 91 15.16 7.40 9.24
N GLY A 92 15.69 6.86 8.14
CA GLY A 92 16.43 5.61 8.19
C GLY A 92 15.61 4.34 7.98
N ILE A 93 14.38 4.44 7.50
CA ILE A 93 13.57 3.25 7.21
C ILE A 93 14.19 2.53 6.02
N LYS A 94 14.45 1.23 6.19
CA LYS A 94 15.20 0.46 5.19
C LYS A 94 14.36 -0.01 4.01
N THR A 95 13.09 -0.32 4.23
CA THR A 95 12.22 -0.83 3.18
C THR A 95 11.05 0.12 2.98
N ILE A 96 11.02 0.78 1.84
CA ILE A 96 9.99 1.75 1.49
C ILE A 96 9.37 1.30 0.18
N ILE A 97 8.12 0.85 0.24
CA ILE A 97 7.37 0.38 -0.92
C ILE A 97 6.37 1.48 -1.29
N ALA A 98 6.46 1.99 -2.51
CA ALA A 98 5.63 3.11 -2.90
C ALA A 98 4.78 2.80 -4.13
N LYS A 99 3.53 3.24 -4.07
CA LYS A 99 2.63 3.18 -5.22
C LYS A 99 2.97 4.34 -6.15
N ALA A 100 3.08 4.08 -7.44
CA ALA A 100 3.30 5.10 -8.44
C ALA A 100 2.17 5.11 -9.45
N ILE A 101 1.85 6.30 -9.96
CA ILE A 101 0.78 6.46 -10.95
C ILE A 101 1.28 6.28 -12.38
N ASN A 102 2.58 6.43 -12.61
CA ASN A 102 3.19 6.21 -13.90
C ASN A 102 4.70 5.96 -13.73
N LYS A 103 5.38 5.64 -14.84
CA LYS A 103 6.79 5.30 -14.78
C LYS A 103 7.69 6.46 -14.34
N LYS A 104 7.36 7.68 -14.72
CA LYS A 104 8.12 8.85 -14.29
C LYS A 104 8.04 9.06 -12.79
N HIS A 105 6.83 8.94 -12.24
CA HIS A 105 6.60 9.02 -10.79
C HIS A 105 7.44 7.95 -10.09
N GLY A 106 7.41 6.72 -10.61
CA GLY A 106 8.20 5.64 -10.03
C GLY A 106 9.70 5.91 -10.02
N LYS A 107 10.22 6.48 -11.11
CA LYS A 107 11.64 6.84 -11.17
C LYS A 107 12.02 7.87 -10.11
N ILE A 108 11.17 8.88 -9.93
CA ILE A 108 11.43 9.90 -8.91
C ILE A 108 11.42 9.27 -7.52
N LEU A 109 10.44 8.41 -7.25
CA LEU A 109 10.34 7.75 -5.95
C LEU A 109 11.59 6.93 -5.63
N ILE A 110 12.11 6.19 -6.59
CA ILE A 110 13.35 5.44 -6.41
C ILE A 110 14.51 6.37 -6.08
N LYS A 111 14.62 7.48 -6.81
CA LYS A 111 15.71 8.45 -6.58
C LYS A 111 15.67 9.07 -5.20
N VAL A 112 14.49 9.27 -4.62
CA VAL A 112 14.38 9.90 -3.30
C VAL A 112 14.33 8.89 -2.16
N GLY A 113 14.39 7.57 -2.45
CA GLY A 113 14.57 6.60 -1.39
C GLY A 113 13.67 5.38 -1.36
N ALA A 114 12.65 5.32 -2.21
CA ALA A 114 11.82 4.11 -2.26
C ALA A 114 12.68 2.92 -2.71
N THR A 115 12.45 1.77 -2.08
CA THR A 115 13.19 0.55 -2.40
C THR A 115 12.44 -0.30 -3.41
N GLU A 116 11.13 -0.19 -3.47
CA GLU A 116 10.29 -0.88 -4.45
C GLU A 116 9.15 0.00 -4.88
N ILE A 117 8.77 -0.13 -6.15
CA ILE A 117 7.63 0.60 -6.71
C ILE A 117 6.58 -0.40 -7.15
N VAL A 118 5.31 -0.08 -6.85
CA VAL A 118 4.19 -0.87 -7.32
C VAL A 118 3.27 -0.01 -8.18
N TYR A 119 2.68 -0.65 -9.18
CA TYR A 119 1.71 -0.04 -10.10
C TYR A 119 0.45 -0.90 -10.04
N PRO A 120 -0.38 -0.73 -9.00
CA PRO A 120 -1.44 -1.71 -8.71
C PRO A 120 -2.43 -1.92 -9.84
N GLU A 121 -2.84 -0.85 -10.50
CA GLU A 121 -3.83 -0.95 -11.58
C GLU A 121 -3.24 -1.61 -12.83
N GLU A 122 -2.03 -1.22 -13.21
CA GLU A 122 -1.34 -1.81 -14.35
C GLU A 122 -1.07 -3.29 -14.11
N HIS A 123 -0.57 -3.62 -12.93
CA HIS A 123 -0.26 -4.98 -12.56
C HIS A 123 -1.52 -5.86 -12.56
N MET A 124 -2.59 -5.40 -11.96
CA MET A 124 -3.84 -6.16 -11.90
C MET A 124 -4.48 -6.29 -13.28
N GLY A 125 -4.46 -5.23 -14.08
CA GLY A 125 -5.00 -5.27 -15.45
C GLY A 125 -4.28 -6.28 -16.30
N LYS A 126 -2.94 -6.30 -16.21
CA LYS A 126 -2.13 -7.28 -16.95
C LYS A 126 -2.47 -8.70 -16.53
N ARG A 127 -2.58 -8.92 -15.22
CA ARG A 127 -2.87 -10.25 -14.70
C ARG A 127 -4.24 -10.75 -15.14
N ILE A 128 -5.26 -9.90 -15.08
CA ILE A 128 -6.61 -10.27 -15.52
C ILE A 128 -6.60 -10.61 -17.01
N ALA A 129 -5.92 -9.79 -17.81
CA ALA A 129 -5.85 -10.03 -19.26
C ALA A 129 -5.16 -11.35 -19.57
N GLU A 130 -4.06 -11.64 -18.87
CA GLU A 130 -3.33 -12.90 -19.05
C GLU A 130 -4.18 -14.11 -18.69
N LEU A 131 -4.99 -14.00 -17.63
CA LEU A 131 -5.89 -15.08 -17.23
C LEU A 131 -6.96 -15.36 -18.29
N ILE A 132 -7.46 -14.32 -18.94
CA ILE A 132 -8.47 -14.48 -19.99
C ILE A 132 -7.87 -15.07 -21.26
N ILE A 133 -6.63 -14.71 -21.58
CA ILE A 133 -5.94 -15.21 -22.77
C ILE A 133 -5.65 -16.70 -22.66
N ASP A 134 -5.34 -17.19 -21.47
CA ASP A 134 -5.06 -18.60 -21.26
C ASP A 134 -6.35 -19.43 -21.44
N THR A 135 -6.38 -20.28 -22.47
CA THR A 135 -7.58 -21.04 -22.79
C THR A 135 -7.95 -22.08 -21.74
N ASP A 136 -6.96 -22.63 -21.04
CA ASP A 136 -7.24 -23.62 -20.00
C ASP A 136 -7.91 -22.98 -18.78
N ILE A 137 -7.55 -21.77 -18.49
CA ILE A 137 -8.15 -21.00 -17.40
C ILE A 137 -9.52 -20.49 -17.81
N LYS A 138 -9.65 -20.08 -19.08
CA LYS A 138 -10.85 -19.48 -19.63
C LYS A 138 -12.09 -20.37 -19.42
N GLU A 139 -11.93 -21.66 -19.55
CA GLU A 139 -13.02 -22.60 -19.37
C GLU A 139 -13.53 -22.66 -17.92
N HIS A 140 -12.71 -22.26 -17.00
CA HIS A 140 -13.04 -22.30 -15.56
C HIS A 140 -13.35 -20.93 -14.99
N LEU A 141 -13.23 -19.89 -15.80
CA LEU A 141 -13.35 -18.52 -15.32
C LEU A 141 -14.79 -18.13 -15.00
N LYS A 142 -15.01 -17.77 -13.75
CA LYS A 142 -16.27 -17.20 -13.28
C LYS A 142 -15.92 -15.89 -12.61
N PHE A 143 -16.56 -14.83 -13.10
CA PHE A 143 -16.16 -13.48 -12.70
C PHE A 143 -16.64 -13.03 -11.33
N SER A 144 -17.41 -13.84 -10.63
CA SER A 144 -17.87 -13.48 -9.29
C SER A 144 -16.92 -14.02 -8.24
N ASP A 145 -17.36 -15.04 -7.53
CA ASP A 145 -16.69 -15.53 -6.36
C ASP A 145 -15.47 -16.41 -6.64
N ASP A 146 -15.40 -16.95 -7.86
CA ASP A 146 -14.39 -17.94 -8.17
C ASP A 146 -13.12 -17.35 -8.78
N PHE A 147 -13.03 -16.06 -8.93
CA PHE A 147 -11.86 -15.44 -9.54
C PHE A 147 -10.56 -15.81 -8.80
N VAL A 148 -10.59 -15.79 -7.48
CA VAL A 148 -9.42 -16.14 -6.67
C VAL A 148 -9.04 -17.60 -6.91
N LEU A 149 -10.01 -18.49 -7.04
CA LEU A 149 -9.74 -19.89 -7.31
C LEU A 149 -9.09 -20.10 -8.66
N VAL A 150 -9.51 -19.36 -9.67
CA VAL A 150 -8.89 -19.39 -10.98
C VAL A 150 -7.42 -18.98 -10.89
N GLU A 151 -7.12 -17.95 -10.14
CA GLU A 151 -5.75 -17.48 -9.94
C GLU A 151 -4.88 -18.56 -9.29
N VAL A 152 -5.40 -19.23 -8.27
CA VAL A 152 -4.69 -20.29 -7.57
C VAL A 152 -4.43 -21.48 -8.48
N LYS A 153 -5.35 -21.80 -9.38
CA LYS A 153 -5.25 -22.93 -10.30
C LYS A 153 -4.47 -22.63 -11.57
N ALA A 154 -4.06 -21.39 -11.79
CA ALA A 154 -3.28 -21.03 -12.95
C ALA A 154 -1.96 -21.83 -12.95
N PRO A 155 -1.59 -22.43 -14.08
CA PRO A 155 -0.35 -23.21 -14.16
C PRO A 155 0.90 -22.34 -14.08
#